data_11f1d261284bd5ff363a4a8c16038b81
#
_entry.id   11f1d261284bd5ff363a4a8c16038b81
#
_cell.length_a   1.000
_cell.length_b   1.000
_cell.length_c   1.000
_cell.angle_alpha   90.00
_cell.angle_beta   90.00
_cell.angle_gamma   90.00
#
_symmetry.space_group_name_H-M   'P 1'
#
loop_
_entity.id
_entity.type
_entity.pdbx_description
1 polymer ?
#
loop_
_entity_poly.entity_id
_entity_poly.type
_entity_poly.pdbx_seq_one_letter_code
_entity_poly.pdbx_strand_id
1 'polypeptide(L)'
;GLGDVYKRQAAALLEAIVGLLAEIIQIVILALALRIFQRNSIHRPFQVNMINWLQGFAILYCILPIIQGLFIICVLGLNQVNLYPRLILFQFLDIGLQVLPGLAIIGIAKVFRYGYSLQNEVDQIL
;
A
#
# COMPACT_ATOMS: atom_id res chain seq x y z
N GLY A 1 14.78 31.29 14.76
CA GLY A 1 13.76 32.32 14.92
C GLY A 1 12.36 31.77 14.92
N LEU A 2 11.41 32.65 15.14
CA LEU A 2 9.99 32.30 15.19
C LEU A 2 9.51 31.69 13.85
N GLY A 3 10.03 32.19 12.72
CA GLY A 3 9.66 31.69 11.41
C GLY A 3 10.02 30.22 11.20
N ASP A 4 11.15 29.79 11.75
CA ASP A 4 11.57 28.39 11.65
C ASP A 4 10.69 27.47 12.48
N VAL A 5 10.26 27.92 13.66
CA VAL A 5 9.33 27.16 14.51
C VAL A 5 7.98 26.98 13.81
N TYR A 6 7.44 28.02 13.19
CA TYR A 6 6.19 27.94 12.44
C TYR A 6 6.29 27.00 11.24
N LYS A 7 7.42 27.04 10.51
CA LYS A 7 7.65 26.13 9.38
C LYS A 7 7.70 24.66 9.83
N ARG A 8 8.37 24.38 10.96
CA ARG A 8 8.46 23.04 11.50
C ARG A 8 7.09 22.54 11.97
N GLN A 9 6.30 23.40 12.62
CA GLN A 9 4.95 23.06 13.05
C GLN A 9 4.03 22.79 11.86
N ALA A 10 4.10 23.64 10.83
CA ALA A 10 3.31 23.47 9.61
C ALA A 10 3.68 22.17 8.89
N ALA A 11 4.99 21.87 8.79
CA ALA A 11 5.46 20.64 8.17
C ALA A 11 5.01 19.41 8.96
N ALA A 12 5.10 19.45 10.30
CA ALA A 12 4.65 18.35 11.16
C ALA A 12 3.14 18.12 11.04
N LEU A 13 2.36 19.20 11.00
CA LEU A 13 0.91 19.11 10.84
C LEU A 13 0.54 18.53 9.49
N LEU A 14 1.20 18.97 8.42
CA LEU A 14 0.96 18.46 7.07
C LEU A 14 1.33 16.98 6.98
N GLU A 15 2.46 16.59 7.56
CA GLU A 15 2.87 15.19 7.63
C GLU A 15 1.83 14.33 8.34
N ALA A 16 1.32 14.80 9.48
CA ALA A 16 0.31 14.09 10.25
C ALA A 16 -0.99 13.93 9.46
N ILE A 17 -1.45 14.98 8.78
CA ILE A 17 -2.67 14.96 7.98
C ILE A 17 -2.50 14.00 6.80
N VAL A 18 -1.40 14.10 6.07
CA VAL A 18 -1.12 13.24 4.91
C VAL A 18 -0.99 11.78 5.37
N GLY A 19 -0.31 11.53 6.49
CA GLY A 19 -0.18 10.20 7.05
C GLY A 19 -1.53 9.59 7.43
N LEU A 20 -2.39 10.38 8.09
CA LEU A 20 -3.71 9.92 8.47
C LEU A 20 -4.58 9.59 7.26
N LEU A 21 -4.57 10.47 6.25
CA LEU A 21 -5.32 10.24 5.01
C LEU A 21 -4.82 8.99 4.29
N ALA A 22 -3.51 8.81 4.21
CA ALA A 22 -2.92 7.64 3.58
C ALA A 22 -3.30 6.35 4.31
N GLU A 23 -3.29 6.35 5.64
CA GLU A 23 -3.71 5.20 6.44
C GLU A 23 -5.17 4.87 6.23
N ILE A 24 -6.04 5.88 6.19
CA ILE A 24 -7.47 5.68 5.93
C ILE A 24 -7.67 5.06 4.55
N ILE A 25 -6.99 5.57 3.54
CA ILE A 25 -7.08 5.02 2.17
C ILE A 25 -6.59 3.57 2.14
N GLN A 26 -5.49 3.26 2.82
CA GLN A 26 -4.97 1.90 2.89
C GLN A 26 -5.95 0.95 3.57
N ILE A 27 -6.59 1.38 4.65
CA ILE A 27 -7.60 0.57 5.34
C ILE A 27 -8.80 0.31 4.42
N VAL A 28 -9.24 1.34 3.69
CA VAL A 28 -10.34 1.20 2.73
C VAL A 28 -9.98 0.21 1.62
N ILE A 29 -8.76 0.29 1.09
CA ILE A 29 -8.27 -0.64 0.05
C ILE A 29 -8.26 -2.07 0.57
N LEU A 30 -7.75 -2.30 1.79
CA LEU A 30 -7.73 -3.62 2.40
C LEU A 30 -9.14 -4.15 2.64
N ALA A 31 -10.05 -3.30 3.11
CA ALA A 31 -11.43 -3.68 3.35
C ALA A 31 -12.13 -4.08 2.05
N LEU A 32 -11.91 -3.31 0.98
CA LEU A 32 -12.47 -3.62 -0.34
C LEU A 32 -11.89 -4.92 -0.90
N ALA A 33 -10.58 -5.11 -0.77
CA ALA A 33 -9.93 -6.34 -1.22
C ALA A 33 -10.48 -7.56 -0.48
N LEU A 34 -10.62 -7.44 0.84
CA LEU A 34 -11.19 -8.51 1.66
C LEU A 34 -12.64 -8.81 1.29
N ARG A 35 -13.43 -7.76 1.06
CA ARG A 35 -14.84 -7.92 0.67
C ARG A 35 -14.97 -8.63 -0.68
N ILE A 36 -14.15 -8.25 -1.65
CA ILE A 36 -14.15 -8.90 -2.97
C ILE A 36 -13.73 -10.36 -2.83
N PHE A 37 -12.70 -10.64 -2.02
CA PHE A 37 -12.25 -11.99 -1.76
C PHE A 37 -13.36 -12.83 -1.12
N GLN A 38 -14.01 -12.33 -0.06
CA GLN A 38 -15.07 -13.05 0.63
C GLN A 38 -16.28 -13.30 -0.27
N ARG A 39 -16.65 -12.31 -1.07
CA ARG A 39 -17.81 -12.41 -1.95
C ARG A 39 -17.61 -13.45 -3.06
N ASN A 40 -16.41 -13.50 -3.63
CA ASN A 40 -16.13 -14.35 -4.79
C ASN A 40 -15.60 -15.74 -4.40
N SER A 41 -14.92 -15.87 -3.26
CA SER A 41 -14.31 -17.14 -2.85
C SER A 41 -15.34 -18.21 -2.49
N ILE A 42 -16.55 -17.82 -2.09
CA ILE A 42 -17.63 -18.76 -1.71
C ILE A 42 -18.14 -19.51 -2.93
N HIS A 43 -18.24 -18.85 -4.08
CA HIS A 43 -18.83 -19.42 -5.28
C HIS A 43 -17.79 -19.93 -6.28
N ARG A 44 -16.73 -19.17 -6.53
CA ARG A 44 -15.67 -19.53 -7.49
C ARG A 44 -14.34 -18.96 -7.01
N PRO A 45 -13.54 -19.72 -6.25
CA PRO A 45 -12.34 -19.20 -5.61
C PRO A 45 -11.23 -18.79 -6.58
N PHE A 46 -11.25 -19.30 -7.83
CA PHE A 46 -10.18 -19.03 -8.79
C PHE A 46 -10.66 -18.26 -10.02
N GLN A 47 -11.54 -17.26 -9.81
CA GLN A 47 -11.95 -16.40 -10.93
C GLN A 47 -10.83 -15.44 -11.32
N VAL A 48 -10.59 -15.32 -12.63
CA VAL A 48 -9.57 -14.41 -13.18
C VAL A 48 -9.83 -12.96 -12.79
N ASN A 49 -11.11 -12.54 -12.85
CA ASN A 49 -11.48 -11.16 -12.49
C ASN A 49 -11.15 -10.83 -11.04
N MET A 50 -11.43 -11.77 -10.11
CA MET A 50 -11.09 -11.60 -8.70
C MET A 50 -9.58 -11.46 -8.52
N ILE A 51 -8.80 -12.31 -9.19
CA ILE A 51 -7.33 -12.29 -9.09
C ILE A 51 -6.79 -10.96 -9.60
N ASN A 52 -7.31 -10.46 -10.73
CA ASN A 52 -6.90 -9.19 -11.29
C ASN A 52 -7.23 -8.01 -10.36
N TRP A 53 -8.41 -8.02 -9.76
CA TRP A 53 -8.81 -7.00 -8.80
C TRP A 53 -7.93 -7.01 -7.56
N LEU A 54 -7.66 -8.21 -7.00
CA LEU A 54 -6.77 -8.34 -5.85
C LEU A 54 -5.37 -7.82 -6.16
N GLN A 55 -4.84 -8.17 -7.33
CA GLN A 55 -3.52 -7.72 -7.75
C GLN A 55 -3.47 -6.21 -7.92
N GLY A 56 -4.51 -5.61 -8.51
CA GLY A 56 -4.63 -4.17 -8.67
C GLY A 56 -4.68 -3.45 -7.33
N PHE A 57 -5.47 -3.93 -6.38
CA PHE A 57 -5.55 -3.34 -5.04
C PHE A 57 -4.24 -3.48 -4.28
N ALA A 58 -3.55 -4.61 -4.44
CA ALA A 58 -2.26 -4.82 -3.78
C ALA A 58 -1.19 -3.86 -4.31
N ILE A 59 -1.15 -3.65 -5.62
CA ILE A 59 -0.22 -2.70 -6.24
C ILE A 59 -0.52 -1.28 -5.75
N LEU A 60 -1.78 -0.89 -5.72
CA LEU A 60 -2.20 0.43 -5.23
C LEU A 60 -1.81 0.60 -3.76
N TYR A 61 -2.01 -0.43 -2.95
CA TYR A 61 -1.62 -0.41 -1.54
C TYR A 61 -0.12 -0.21 -1.37
N CYS A 62 0.70 -0.84 -2.21
CA CYS A 62 2.16 -0.70 -2.17
C CYS A 62 2.63 0.68 -2.64
N ILE A 63 1.96 1.27 -3.63
CA ILE A 63 2.34 2.56 -4.19
C ILE A 63 2.10 3.69 -3.20
N LEU A 64 1.03 3.63 -2.42
CA LEU A 64 0.65 4.71 -1.50
C LEU A 64 1.74 5.07 -0.49
N PRO A 65 2.38 4.13 0.22
CA PRO A 65 3.46 4.48 1.15
C PRO A 65 4.66 5.11 0.46
N ILE A 66 4.96 4.68 -0.76
CA ILE A 66 6.09 5.21 -1.52
C ILE A 66 5.83 6.68 -1.89
N ILE A 67 4.63 6.99 -2.40
CA ILE A 67 4.23 8.36 -2.74
C ILE A 67 4.22 9.22 -1.49
N GLN A 68 3.66 8.73 -0.40
CA GLN A 68 3.61 9.44 0.88
C GLN A 68 5.02 9.76 1.39
N GLY A 69 5.93 8.80 1.36
CA GLY A 69 7.30 8.98 1.80
C GLY A 69 8.05 10.00 0.98
N LEU A 70 7.92 9.94 -0.35
CA LEU A 70 8.52 10.92 -1.25
C LEU A 70 7.96 12.32 -1.01
N PHE A 71 6.65 12.43 -0.80
CA PHE A 71 6.00 13.71 -0.51
C PHE A 71 6.53 14.31 0.80
N ILE A 72 6.65 13.51 1.84
CA ILE A 72 7.17 13.97 3.14
C ILE A 72 8.61 14.46 3.00
N ILE A 73 9.46 13.71 2.30
CA ILE A 73 10.85 14.09 2.08
C ILE A 73 10.92 15.41 1.30
N CYS A 74 10.09 15.58 0.28
CA CYS A 74 10.06 16.83 -0.49
C CYS A 74 9.60 18.01 0.36
N VAL A 75 8.57 17.84 1.18
CA VAL A 75 8.06 18.90 2.05
C VAL A 75 9.11 19.32 3.07
N LEU A 76 9.77 18.36 3.71
CA LEU A 76 10.82 18.65 4.67
C LEU A 76 12.01 19.35 4.01
N GLY A 77 12.38 18.93 2.80
CA GLY A 77 13.45 19.55 2.04
C GLY A 77 13.13 20.99 1.64
N LEU A 78 11.92 21.24 1.15
CA LEU A 78 11.47 22.57 0.75
C LEU A 78 11.39 23.53 1.93
N ASN A 79 11.05 23.03 3.12
CA ASN A 79 10.97 23.86 4.34
C ASN A 79 12.31 24.00 5.05
N GLN A 80 13.39 23.53 4.43
CA GLN A 80 14.75 23.61 4.96
C GLN A 80 14.88 22.99 6.37
N VAL A 81 14.08 21.98 6.66
CA VAL A 81 14.22 21.20 7.87
C VAL A 81 15.43 20.29 7.72
N ASN A 82 16.31 20.28 8.73
CA ASN A 82 17.49 19.44 8.70
C ASN A 82 17.08 17.97 8.63
N LEU A 83 17.41 17.31 7.51
CA LEU A 83 17.17 15.90 7.32
C LEU A 83 18.35 15.12 7.90
N TYR A 84 18.20 14.65 9.13
CA TYR A 84 19.19 13.78 9.73
C TYR A 84 19.15 12.41 9.03
N PRO A 85 20.29 11.75 8.85
CA PRO A 85 20.31 10.41 8.25
C PRO A 85 19.39 9.42 8.95
N ARG A 86 19.24 9.55 10.28
CA ARG A 86 18.35 8.69 11.06
C ARG A 86 16.89 8.84 10.65
N LEU A 87 16.43 10.08 10.40
CA LEU A 87 15.05 10.35 9.97
C LEU A 87 14.77 9.70 8.60
N ILE A 88 15.73 9.83 7.69
CA ILE A 88 15.61 9.22 6.36
C ILE A 88 15.56 7.70 6.49
N LEU A 89 16.42 7.12 7.32
CA LEU A 89 16.45 5.68 7.56
C LEU A 89 15.13 5.18 8.16
N PHE A 90 14.60 5.87 9.17
CA PHE A 90 13.31 5.53 9.76
C PHE A 90 12.18 5.62 8.75
N GLN A 91 12.22 6.62 7.87
CA GLN A 91 11.22 6.78 6.82
C GLN A 91 11.25 5.60 5.84
N PHE A 92 12.43 5.17 5.42
CA PHE A 92 12.57 4.00 4.55
C PHE A 92 12.10 2.71 5.22
N LEU A 93 12.43 2.52 6.49
CA LEU A 93 11.97 1.36 7.25
C LEU A 93 10.45 1.34 7.40
N ASP A 94 9.86 2.50 7.66
CA ASP A 94 8.40 2.62 7.79
C ASP A 94 7.70 2.30 6.46
N ILE A 95 8.22 2.82 5.35
CA ILE A 95 7.72 2.51 4.00
C ILE A 95 7.81 0.99 3.75
N GLY A 96 8.93 0.37 4.08
CA GLY A 96 9.12 -1.06 3.91
C GLY A 96 8.10 -1.88 4.69
N LEU A 97 7.86 -1.52 5.96
CA LEU A 97 6.87 -2.19 6.78
C LEU A 97 5.44 -2.01 6.26
N GLN A 98 5.12 -0.83 5.76
CA GLN A 98 3.78 -0.55 5.21
C GLN A 98 3.52 -1.27 3.89
N VAL A 99 4.57 -1.58 3.14
CA VAL A 99 4.46 -2.28 1.86
C VAL A 99 4.26 -3.79 2.06
N LEU A 100 4.69 -4.35 3.18
CA LEU A 100 4.63 -5.80 3.43
C LEU A 100 3.24 -6.43 3.25
N PRO A 101 2.14 -5.85 3.79
CA PRO A 101 0.81 -6.44 3.56
C PRO A 101 0.42 -6.48 2.09
N GLY A 102 0.77 -5.45 1.32
CA GLY A 102 0.53 -5.42 -0.12
C GLY A 102 1.28 -6.52 -0.85
N LEU A 103 2.55 -6.74 -0.49
CA LEU A 103 3.36 -7.82 -1.06
C LEU A 103 2.76 -9.19 -0.72
N ALA A 104 2.24 -9.35 0.49
CA ALA A 104 1.56 -10.58 0.89
C ALA A 104 0.33 -10.84 0.02
N ILE A 105 -0.47 -9.81 -0.27
CA ILE A 105 -1.65 -9.93 -1.14
C ILE A 105 -1.22 -10.29 -2.57
N ILE A 106 -0.15 -9.70 -3.08
CA ILE A 106 0.40 -10.04 -4.40
C ILE A 106 0.79 -11.54 -4.44
N GLY A 107 1.44 -12.04 -3.38
CA GLY A 107 1.79 -13.44 -3.27
C GLY A 107 0.57 -14.35 -3.28
N ILE A 108 -0.46 -14.00 -2.53
CA ILE A 108 -1.73 -14.73 -2.49
C ILE A 108 -2.39 -14.72 -3.88
N ALA A 109 -2.39 -13.58 -4.57
CA ALA A 109 -2.94 -13.48 -5.92
C ALA A 109 -2.21 -14.39 -6.91
N LYS A 110 -0.88 -14.49 -6.79
CA LYS A 110 -0.09 -15.41 -7.62
C LYS A 110 -0.43 -16.86 -7.35
N VAL A 111 -0.62 -17.23 -6.09
CA VAL A 111 -1.03 -18.59 -5.72
C VAL A 111 -2.41 -18.91 -6.31
N PHE A 112 -3.36 -17.98 -6.25
CA PHE A 112 -4.67 -18.17 -6.84
C PHE A 112 -4.62 -18.28 -8.37
N ARG A 113 -3.75 -17.51 -9.02
CA ARG A 113 -3.56 -17.60 -10.47
C ARG A 113 -3.00 -18.97 -10.86
N TYR A 114 -2.08 -19.48 -10.09
CA TYR A 114 -1.56 -20.84 -10.27
C TYR A 114 -2.66 -21.88 -10.10
N GLY A 115 -3.49 -21.75 -9.05
CA GLY A 115 -4.64 -22.64 -8.82
C GLY A 115 -5.65 -22.59 -9.98
N TYR A 116 -5.91 -21.40 -10.51
CA TYR A 116 -6.79 -21.24 -11.68
C TYR A 116 -6.22 -21.96 -12.90
N SER A 117 -4.92 -21.83 -13.15
CA SER A 117 -4.23 -22.50 -14.24
C SER A 117 -4.32 -24.02 -14.12
N LEU A 118 -4.09 -24.54 -12.92
CA LEU A 118 -4.21 -25.99 -12.65
C LEU A 118 -5.64 -26.48 -12.88
N GLN A 119 -6.63 -25.71 -12.43
CA GLN A 119 -8.04 -26.08 -12.59
C GLN A 119 -8.41 -26.13 -14.07
N ASN A 120 -7.93 -25.18 -14.87
CA ASN A 120 -8.14 -25.21 -16.33
C ASN A 120 -7.51 -26.42 -16.99
N GLU A 121 -6.31 -26.80 -16.58
CA GLU A 121 -5.65 -27.99 -17.10
C GLU A 121 -6.45 -29.24 -16.79
N VAL A 122 -6.94 -29.37 -15.57
CA VAL A 122 -7.78 -30.51 -15.15
C VAL A 122 -9.08 -30.54 -15.95
N ASP A 123 -9.74 -29.41 -16.12
CA ASP A 123 -10.97 -29.31 -16.88
C ASP A 123 -10.79 -29.67 -18.35
N GLN A 124 -9.64 -29.36 -18.93
CA GLN A 124 -9.30 -29.73 -20.31
C GLN A 124 -9.08 -31.22 -20.47
N ILE A 125 -8.54 -31.88 -19.46
CA ILE A 125 -8.29 -33.33 -19.48
C ILE A 125 -9.61 -34.09 -19.33
N LEU A 126 -10.53 -33.58 -18.51
CA LEU A 126 -11.83 -34.21 -18.31
C LEU A 126 -12.82 -33.91 -19.44
#